data_8d291e8b1b3eebfa341bc2be1d631e96
#
_entry.id   8d291e8b1b3eebfa341bc2be1d631e96
#
_cell.length_a   1.000
_cell.length_b   1.000
_cell.length_c   1.000
_cell.angle_alpha   90.00
_cell.angle_beta   90.00
_cell.angle_gamma   90.00
#
_symmetry.space_group_name_H-M   'P 1'
#
loop_
_entity.id
_entity.type
_entity.pdbx_description
1 polymer ?
#
loop_
_entity_poly.entity_id
_entity_poly.type
_entity_poly.pdbx_seq_one_letter_code
_entity_poly.pdbx_strand_id
1 'polypeptide(L)'
;MVAYGTEKPQAYRPRLVDERLQRLLSTFGAVEIRGTKWCGKSWAALAFGESVVHLDDPNVKALAEADPALALQGARPHVVDEWQEVPSTWDATRRAVDAAGGERGLFILTGSSTPAKDAVTHSGAGRIARVDMSTMTLWERGLSTGSVSLSGLFEGAFDPSACETSLAPLADAICCGGWPALVGADAQTAAEVVGQYLDAMFEVSVPKKGGTPDMARRIVGSLARNVATAATLQTIAQDASLGDEAGAPAASTVTSYLNMLEDMYVIEGLRGWDAPVRAKSRLRTKPKRYFADPSIPAAALGMGPERLLSDGQAFGLLFESLCVYDLRAYTAC
;
A
#
# COMPACT_ATOMS: atom_id res chain seq x y z
N MET A 1 -32.96 -2.57 6.61
CA MET A 1 -32.15 -1.68 7.47
C MET A 1 -30.79 -2.32 7.58
N VAL A 2 -29.76 -1.76 6.97
CA VAL A 2 -28.38 -2.24 7.09
C VAL A 2 -27.94 -1.89 8.51
N ALA A 3 -27.50 -2.88 9.30
CA ALA A 3 -27.02 -2.64 10.66
C ALA A 3 -25.63 -1.95 10.57
N TYR A 4 -25.60 -0.68 10.82
CA TYR A 4 -24.36 0.10 10.93
C TYR A 4 -23.81 -0.08 12.35
N GLY A 5 -22.85 -0.99 12.52
CA GLY A 5 -22.17 -1.18 13.82
C GLY A 5 -21.05 -0.13 14.01
N THR A 6 -20.94 0.40 15.22
CA THR A 6 -19.73 1.09 15.66
C THR A 6 -18.77 0.07 16.23
N GLU A 7 -17.82 -0.41 15.43
CA GLU A 7 -16.81 -1.35 15.89
C GLU A 7 -15.45 -0.65 15.95
N LYS A 8 -15.19 0.09 17.05
CA LYS A 8 -13.83 0.59 17.28
C LYS A 8 -12.91 -0.59 17.59
N PRO A 9 -11.80 -0.77 16.84
CA PRO A 9 -10.92 -1.91 17.04
C PRO A 9 -10.23 -1.85 18.39
N GLN A 10 -10.47 -2.85 19.26
CA GLN A 10 -9.97 -2.89 20.64
C GLN A 10 -8.44 -2.97 20.75
N ALA A 11 -7.74 -3.42 19.70
CA ALA A 11 -6.30 -3.59 19.68
C ALA A 11 -5.63 -2.74 18.57
N TYR A 12 -6.19 -1.57 18.26
CA TYR A 12 -5.59 -0.66 17.28
C TYR A 12 -4.21 -0.21 17.76
N ARG A 13 -3.23 -0.35 16.91
CA ARG A 13 -1.88 0.19 17.14
C ARG A 13 -1.79 1.55 16.43
N PRO A 14 -1.46 2.64 17.15
CA PRO A 14 -1.28 3.96 16.53
C PRO A 14 -0.32 3.88 15.33
N ARG A 15 -0.66 4.59 14.28
CA ARG A 15 0.09 4.62 13.02
C ARG A 15 0.66 6.01 12.79
N LEU A 16 1.78 6.08 12.11
CA LEU A 16 2.37 7.36 11.68
C LEU A 16 1.37 8.22 10.89
N VAL A 17 0.52 7.58 10.12
CA VAL A 17 -0.50 8.26 9.31
C VAL A 17 -1.63 8.92 10.12
N ASP A 18 -1.80 8.58 11.39
CA ASP A 18 -2.94 9.01 12.21
C ASP A 18 -3.02 10.53 12.37
N GLU A 19 -1.91 11.19 12.67
CA GLU A 19 -1.86 12.65 12.79
C GLU A 19 -2.24 13.34 11.47
N ARG A 20 -1.74 12.81 10.36
CA ARG A 20 -2.10 13.33 9.03
C ARG A 20 -3.57 13.10 8.73
N LEU A 21 -4.10 11.91 9.03
CA LEU A 21 -5.51 11.58 8.85
C LEU A 21 -6.40 12.55 9.65
N GLN A 22 -6.08 12.79 10.91
CA GLN A 22 -6.80 13.73 11.76
C GLN A 22 -6.76 15.16 11.21
N ARG A 23 -5.59 15.63 10.76
CA ARG A 23 -5.42 16.95 10.13
C ARG A 23 -6.25 17.07 8.84
N LEU A 24 -6.28 16.01 8.01
CA LEU A 24 -7.07 16.01 6.79
C LEU A 24 -8.58 15.98 7.06
N LEU A 25 -9.04 15.22 8.05
CA LEU A 25 -10.43 15.20 8.49
C LEU A 25 -10.88 16.56 9.02
N SER A 26 -10.00 17.32 9.68
CA SER A 26 -10.29 18.69 10.12
C SER A 26 -10.28 19.73 8.98
N THR A 27 -9.80 19.35 7.79
CA THR A 27 -9.64 20.27 6.65
C THR A 27 -10.60 19.99 5.51
N PHE A 28 -10.88 18.71 5.23
CA PHE A 28 -11.70 18.25 4.11
C PHE A 28 -13.00 17.61 4.59
N GLY A 29 -14.03 17.61 3.73
CA GLY A 29 -15.28 16.91 4.02
C GLY A 29 -15.15 15.39 4.03
N ALA A 30 -14.21 14.84 3.27
CA ALA A 30 -13.93 13.41 3.22
C ALA A 30 -12.42 13.14 3.07
N VAL A 31 -11.96 11.96 3.53
CA VAL A 31 -10.59 11.48 3.36
C VAL A 31 -10.61 10.06 2.84
N GLU A 32 -9.86 9.79 1.76
CA GLU A 32 -9.59 8.44 1.27
C GLU A 32 -8.28 7.92 1.86
N ILE A 33 -8.32 6.77 2.54
CA ILE A 33 -7.14 6.00 2.96
C ILE A 33 -6.91 4.89 1.93
N ARG A 34 -5.81 4.97 1.20
CA ARG A 34 -5.47 3.99 0.17
C ARG A 34 -4.15 3.29 0.47
N GLY A 35 -3.98 2.08 -0.02
CA GLY A 35 -2.78 1.26 0.17
C GLY A 35 -3.05 -0.20 -0.06
N THR A 36 -2.01 -1.02 -0.05
CA THR A 36 -2.12 -2.44 -0.32
C THR A 36 -3.11 -3.13 0.61
N LYS A 37 -3.69 -4.23 0.17
CA LYS A 37 -4.55 -5.05 1.04
C LYS A 37 -3.80 -5.43 2.31
N TRP A 38 -4.54 -5.50 3.42
CA TRP A 38 -4.05 -5.99 4.71
C TRP A 38 -3.04 -5.08 5.44
N CYS A 39 -2.75 -3.85 4.92
CA CYS A 39 -1.86 -2.90 5.60
C CYS A 39 -2.49 -2.20 6.83
N GLY A 40 -3.79 -2.42 7.09
CA GLY A 40 -4.50 -1.90 8.27
C GLY A 40 -5.43 -0.71 8.03
N LYS A 41 -5.78 -0.38 6.76
CA LYS A 41 -6.64 0.76 6.41
C LYS A 41 -7.98 0.78 7.13
N SER A 42 -8.71 -0.33 7.09
CA SER A 42 -10.03 -0.45 7.74
C SER A 42 -9.92 -0.21 9.24
N TRP A 43 -8.88 -0.73 9.89
CA TRP A 43 -8.64 -0.50 11.32
C TRP A 43 -8.32 0.97 11.61
N ALA A 44 -7.50 1.63 10.79
CA ALA A 44 -7.23 3.06 10.92
C ALA A 44 -8.52 3.87 10.70
N ALA A 45 -9.30 3.56 9.67
CA ALA A 45 -10.58 4.24 9.43
C ALA A 45 -11.55 4.08 10.61
N LEU A 46 -11.69 2.85 11.15
CA LEU A 46 -12.57 2.54 12.28
C LEU A 46 -12.12 3.22 13.58
N ALA A 47 -10.80 3.44 13.77
CA ALA A 47 -10.29 4.15 14.95
C ALA A 47 -10.79 5.61 15.00
N PHE A 48 -11.00 6.25 13.84
CA PHE A 48 -11.46 7.63 13.71
C PHE A 48 -12.95 7.74 13.36
N GLY A 49 -13.57 6.65 12.88
CA GLY A 49 -14.97 6.61 12.48
C GLY A 49 -15.95 6.44 13.64
N GLU A 50 -17.19 6.90 13.44
CA GLU A 50 -18.29 6.71 14.40
C GLU A 50 -19.33 5.69 13.87
N SER A 51 -19.30 5.37 12.57
CA SER A 51 -20.11 4.33 11.95
C SER A 51 -19.42 3.80 10.70
N VAL A 52 -19.81 2.62 10.22
CA VAL A 52 -19.19 1.96 9.07
C VAL A 52 -20.21 1.26 8.18
N VAL A 53 -19.93 1.26 6.89
CA VAL A 53 -20.55 0.39 5.89
C VAL A 53 -19.44 -0.38 5.16
N HIS A 54 -19.63 -1.71 5.00
CA HIS A 54 -18.70 -2.59 4.29
C HIS A 54 -19.24 -2.91 2.90
N LEU A 55 -18.63 -2.37 1.84
CA LEU A 55 -19.11 -2.54 0.46
C LEU A 55 -18.66 -3.87 -0.18
N ASP A 56 -17.86 -4.65 0.51
CA ASP A 56 -17.51 -6.03 0.12
C ASP A 56 -18.57 -7.05 0.55
N ASP A 57 -19.54 -6.68 1.43
CA ASP A 57 -20.73 -7.51 1.70
C ASP A 57 -21.67 -7.49 0.48
N PRO A 58 -22.01 -8.65 -0.10
CA PRO A 58 -22.84 -8.72 -1.31
C PRO A 58 -24.21 -8.05 -1.19
N ASN A 59 -24.86 -8.12 -0.01
CA ASN A 59 -26.17 -7.50 0.20
C ASN A 59 -26.07 -5.98 0.29
N VAL A 60 -25.05 -5.49 0.98
CA VAL A 60 -24.76 -4.06 1.11
C VAL A 60 -24.36 -3.48 -0.24
N LYS A 61 -23.50 -4.20 -0.98
CA LYS A 61 -23.06 -3.83 -2.33
C LYS A 61 -24.26 -3.67 -3.28
N ALA A 62 -25.17 -4.62 -3.32
CA ALA A 62 -26.35 -4.56 -4.17
C ALA A 62 -27.26 -3.32 -3.86
N LEU A 63 -27.39 -2.96 -2.59
CA LEU A 63 -28.12 -1.75 -2.18
C LEU A 63 -27.39 -0.47 -2.60
N ALA A 64 -26.08 -0.42 -2.41
CA ALA A 64 -25.26 0.73 -2.78
C ALA A 64 -25.13 0.88 -4.31
N GLU A 65 -25.16 -0.20 -5.09
CA GLU A 65 -25.23 -0.15 -6.56
C GLU A 65 -26.57 0.44 -7.04
N ALA A 66 -27.67 0.14 -6.36
CA ALA A 66 -28.99 0.69 -6.67
C ALA A 66 -29.09 2.18 -6.29
N ASP A 67 -28.60 2.56 -5.12
CA ASP A 67 -28.51 3.95 -4.66
C ASP A 67 -27.26 4.16 -3.80
N PRO A 68 -26.20 4.76 -4.36
CA PRO A 68 -24.95 5.01 -3.63
C PRO A 68 -25.10 5.93 -2.41
N ALA A 69 -26.17 6.72 -2.31
CA ALA A 69 -26.41 7.57 -1.16
C ALA A 69 -26.77 6.78 0.10
N LEU A 70 -27.26 5.54 -0.04
CA LEU A 70 -27.54 4.64 1.08
C LEU A 70 -26.24 4.23 1.82
N ALA A 71 -25.12 4.12 1.09
CA ALA A 71 -23.81 3.83 1.66
C ALA A 71 -23.22 5.00 2.46
N LEU A 72 -23.85 6.17 2.45
CA LEU A 72 -23.37 7.37 3.14
C LEU A 72 -24.17 7.70 4.41
N GLN A 73 -25.06 6.81 4.84
CA GLN A 73 -25.94 7.02 5.99
C GLN A 73 -25.30 6.47 7.27
N GLY A 74 -25.05 7.34 8.24
CA GLY A 74 -24.48 6.95 9.54
C GLY A 74 -23.99 8.14 10.36
N ALA A 75 -23.53 7.87 11.58
CA ALA A 75 -22.86 8.85 12.43
C ALA A 75 -21.52 9.28 11.82
N ARG A 76 -21.11 10.53 12.07
CA ARG A 76 -19.92 11.14 11.45
C ARG A 76 -18.73 11.16 12.40
N PRO A 77 -17.51 10.89 11.88
CA PRO A 77 -17.16 10.47 10.52
C PRO A 77 -17.72 9.08 10.17
N HIS A 78 -18.35 8.96 8.98
CA HIS A 78 -18.86 7.68 8.51
C HIS A 78 -17.83 6.99 7.61
N VAL A 79 -17.50 5.74 7.92
CA VAL A 79 -16.54 4.92 7.15
C VAL A 79 -17.25 4.20 6.02
N VAL A 80 -16.75 4.39 4.79
CA VAL A 80 -17.14 3.61 3.61
C VAL A 80 -15.96 2.69 3.26
N ASP A 81 -16.03 1.45 3.77
CA ASP A 81 -14.95 0.48 3.64
C ASP A 81 -15.01 -0.23 2.27
N GLU A 82 -13.84 -0.39 1.63
CA GLU A 82 -13.66 -0.96 0.29
C GLU A 82 -14.52 -0.27 -0.79
N TRP A 83 -14.52 1.09 -0.79
CA TRP A 83 -15.37 1.90 -1.67
C TRP A 83 -15.23 1.57 -3.17
N GLN A 84 -14.09 1.04 -3.61
CA GLN A 84 -13.86 0.63 -5.01
C GLN A 84 -14.73 -0.55 -5.46
N GLU A 85 -15.37 -1.27 -4.53
CA GLU A 85 -16.36 -2.30 -4.87
C GLU A 85 -17.65 -1.70 -5.46
N VAL A 86 -17.96 -0.42 -5.11
CA VAL A 86 -19.06 0.37 -5.68
C VAL A 86 -18.54 1.76 -6.03
N PRO A 87 -17.86 1.96 -7.17
CA PRO A 87 -17.16 3.21 -7.49
C PRO A 87 -18.05 4.46 -7.55
N SER A 88 -19.36 4.29 -7.79
CA SER A 88 -20.34 5.40 -7.77
C SER A 88 -20.50 6.07 -6.41
N THR A 89 -20.06 5.41 -5.31
CA THR A 89 -20.01 5.99 -3.96
C THR A 89 -19.04 7.17 -3.86
N TRP A 90 -18.00 7.20 -4.69
CA TRP A 90 -17.08 8.33 -4.76
C TRP A 90 -17.80 9.63 -5.17
N ASP A 91 -18.54 9.60 -6.28
CA ASP A 91 -19.28 10.76 -6.75
C ASP A 91 -20.45 11.13 -5.81
N ALA A 92 -21.07 10.13 -5.17
CA ALA A 92 -22.07 10.36 -4.15
C ALA A 92 -21.46 11.07 -2.92
N THR A 93 -20.29 10.62 -2.45
CA THR A 93 -19.55 11.25 -1.34
C THR A 93 -19.21 12.70 -1.68
N ARG A 94 -18.69 12.97 -2.88
CA ARG A 94 -18.39 14.33 -3.33
C ARG A 94 -19.64 15.22 -3.27
N ARG A 95 -20.79 14.74 -3.81
CA ARG A 95 -22.05 15.49 -3.76
C ARG A 95 -22.55 15.73 -2.33
N ALA A 96 -22.40 14.73 -1.46
CA ALA A 96 -22.80 14.86 -0.05
C ALA A 96 -21.95 15.91 0.68
N VAL A 97 -20.65 15.97 0.41
CA VAL A 97 -19.74 17.01 0.94
C VAL A 97 -20.15 18.40 0.41
N ASP A 98 -20.47 18.52 -0.89
CA ASP A 98 -20.94 19.80 -1.45
C ASP A 98 -22.26 20.26 -0.80
N ALA A 99 -23.20 19.33 -0.57
CA ALA A 99 -24.50 19.62 0.04
C ALA A 99 -24.40 20.01 1.54
N ALA A 100 -23.35 19.56 2.23
CA ALA A 100 -23.10 19.87 3.64
C ALA A 100 -22.53 21.28 3.88
N GLY A 101 -22.35 22.09 2.82
CA GLY A 101 -22.05 23.51 2.96
C GLY A 101 -20.71 23.85 3.60
N GLY A 102 -19.70 22.98 3.48
CA GLY A 102 -18.36 23.22 4.03
C GLY A 102 -18.08 22.50 5.36
N GLU A 103 -18.98 21.65 5.81
CA GLU A 103 -18.75 20.75 6.94
C GLU A 103 -17.60 19.80 6.64
N ARG A 104 -16.80 19.46 7.65
CA ARG A 104 -15.57 18.68 7.53
C ARG A 104 -15.67 17.40 8.32
N GLY A 105 -14.80 16.41 7.98
CA GLY A 105 -14.74 15.15 8.68
C GLY A 105 -16.02 14.31 8.57
N LEU A 106 -16.72 14.41 7.43
CA LEU A 106 -17.98 13.70 7.24
C LEU A 106 -17.75 12.23 6.93
N PHE A 107 -16.72 11.91 6.09
CA PHE A 107 -16.53 10.57 5.57
C PHE A 107 -15.06 10.16 5.59
N ILE A 108 -14.84 8.85 5.82
CA ILE A 108 -13.55 8.19 5.60
C ILE A 108 -13.81 7.04 4.62
N LEU A 109 -13.15 7.06 3.47
CA LEU A 109 -13.21 5.99 2.49
C LEU A 109 -11.95 5.13 2.60
N THR A 110 -12.06 3.81 2.52
CA THR A 110 -10.88 2.95 2.39
C THR A 110 -10.87 2.27 1.03
N GLY A 111 -9.68 2.19 0.42
CA GLY A 111 -9.51 1.55 -0.87
C GLY A 111 -8.22 0.73 -0.96
N SER A 112 -8.36 -0.54 -1.34
CA SER A 112 -7.23 -1.46 -1.55
C SER A 112 -6.82 -1.55 -3.02
N SER A 113 -7.51 -0.87 -3.92
CA SER A 113 -7.14 -0.73 -5.32
C SER A 113 -7.78 0.50 -5.95
N THR A 114 -7.12 1.03 -6.98
CA THR A 114 -7.68 2.07 -7.82
C THR A 114 -8.76 1.47 -8.73
N PRO A 115 -9.97 2.04 -8.80
CA PRO A 115 -11.00 1.63 -9.75
C PRO A 115 -10.55 1.85 -11.21
N ALA A 116 -11.26 1.23 -12.15
CA ALA A 116 -11.06 1.51 -13.58
C ALA A 116 -11.22 3.02 -13.87
N LYS A 117 -10.45 3.54 -14.84
CA LYS A 117 -10.38 4.99 -15.13
C LYS A 117 -11.74 5.65 -15.39
N ASP A 118 -12.67 4.89 -15.97
CA ASP A 118 -14.00 5.38 -16.33
C ASP A 118 -15.05 5.13 -15.23
N ALA A 119 -14.66 4.50 -14.13
CA ALA A 119 -15.59 4.16 -13.04
C ALA A 119 -15.92 5.35 -12.12
N VAL A 120 -15.12 6.41 -12.17
CA VAL A 120 -15.28 7.63 -11.38
C VAL A 120 -15.33 8.84 -12.33
N THR A 121 -16.40 9.63 -12.24
CA THR A 121 -16.61 10.77 -13.16
C THR A 121 -15.81 12.00 -12.74
N HIS A 122 -15.61 12.22 -11.43
CA HIS A 122 -14.97 13.42 -10.90
C HIS A 122 -13.78 13.10 -9.98
N SER A 123 -12.76 13.95 -10.02
CA SER A 123 -11.53 13.75 -9.24
C SER A 123 -11.68 13.90 -7.72
N GLY A 124 -12.79 14.46 -7.24
CA GLY A 124 -13.00 14.79 -5.82
C GLY A 124 -12.16 15.96 -5.30
N ALA A 125 -11.44 16.68 -6.18
CA ALA A 125 -10.54 17.77 -5.80
C ALA A 125 -11.22 18.82 -4.91
N GLY A 126 -10.58 19.15 -3.79
CA GLY A 126 -11.07 20.09 -2.78
C GLY A 126 -12.16 19.54 -1.84
N ARG A 127 -12.69 18.34 -2.07
CA ARG A 127 -13.73 17.68 -1.25
C ARG A 127 -13.19 16.44 -0.54
N ILE A 128 -12.46 15.63 -1.28
CA ILE A 128 -11.92 14.36 -0.81
C ILE A 128 -10.39 14.46 -0.83
N ALA A 129 -9.78 14.46 0.34
CA ALA A 129 -8.32 14.34 0.47
C ALA A 129 -7.90 12.88 0.32
N ARG A 130 -6.62 12.66 0.03
CA ARG A 130 -6.04 11.32 -0.09
C ARG A 130 -4.87 11.17 0.85
N VAL A 131 -4.80 10.02 1.49
CA VAL A 131 -3.65 9.61 2.31
C VAL A 131 -3.24 8.20 1.93
N ASP A 132 -1.93 8.03 1.66
CA ASP A 132 -1.36 6.73 1.38
C ASP A 132 -0.92 6.09 2.70
N MET A 133 -1.34 4.84 2.92
CA MET A 133 -1.02 4.06 4.10
C MET A 133 -0.21 2.83 3.70
N SER A 134 0.99 2.73 4.25
CA SER A 134 1.87 1.56 4.12
C SER A 134 1.56 0.49 5.17
N THR A 135 2.20 -0.66 5.11
CA THR A 135 2.34 -1.58 6.25
C THR A 135 3.12 -0.88 7.37
N MET A 136 3.41 -1.50 8.51
CA MET A 136 4.05 -0.83 9.65
C MET A 136 5.56 -0.71 9.48
N THR A 137 6.09 0.49 9.72
CA THR A 137 7.53 0.77 9.76
C THR A 137 8.24 0.05 10.90
N LEU A 138 9.57 0.01 10.88
CA LEU A 138 10.37 -0.51 12.00
C LEU A 138 10.05 0.23 13.31
N TRP A 139 9.79 1.53 13.25
CA TRP A 139 9.42 2.31 14.43
C TRP A 139 8.05 1.92 14.98
N GLU A 140 7.03 1.81 14.13
CA GLU A 140 5.68 1.39 14.53
C GLU A 140 5.65 -0.05 15.10
N ARG A 141 6.59 -0.89 14.66
CA ARG A 141 6.79 -2.27 15.14
C ARG A 141 7.58 -2.33 16.46
N GLY A 142 8.17 -1.22 16.92
CA GLY A 142 9.05 -1.18 18.08
C GLY A 142 10.46 -1.74 17.84
N LEU A 143 10.87 -1.88 16.58
CA LEU A 143 12.20 -2.37 16.18
C LEU A 143 13.20 -1.22 15.93
N SER A 144 12.73 0.02 15.94
CA SER A 144 13.54 1.23 15.91
C SER A 144 13.25 2.08 17.15
N THR A 145 14.29 2.65 17.75
CA THR A 145 14.19 3.53 18.93
C THR A 145 13.60 4.90 18.58
N GLY A 146 13.63 5.32 17.31
CA GLY A 146 13.26 6.67 16.89
C GLY A 146 14.22 7.77 17.40
N SER A 147 15.42 7.39 17.89
CA SER A 147 16.40 8.36 18.43
C SER A 147 16.89 9.38 17.42
N VAL A 148 16.82 9.06 16.12
CA VAL A 148 17.13 9.99 15.03
C VAL A 148 15.84 10.32 14.29
N SER A 149 15.42 11.57 14.34
CA SER A 149 14.26 12.09 13.61
C SER A 149 14.66 12.53 12.20
N LEU A 150 13.85 12.20 11.20
CA LEU A 150 14.08 12.64 9.81
C LEU A 150 14.02 14.18 9.69
N SER A 151 13.06 14.83 10.32
CA SER A 151 12.98 16.30 10.39
C SER A 151 14.18 16.89 11.11
N GLY A 152 14.60 16.30 12.23
CA GLY A 152 15.81 16.71 12.95
C GLY A 152 17.08 16.64 12.10
N LEU A 153 17.22 15.66 11.22
CA LEU A 153 18.35 15.60 10.27
C LEU A 153 18.35 16.78 9.30
N PHE A 154 17.19 17.21 8.78
CA PHE A 154 17.10 18.40 7.91
C PHE A 154 17.36 19.71 8.66
N GLU A 155 17.08 19.77 9.94
CA GLU A 155 17.32 20.92 10.81
C GLU A 155 18.74 20.92 11.39
N GLY A 156 19.53 19.86 11.16
CA GLY A 156 20.85 19.67 11.75
C GLY A 156 20.81 19.36 13.26
N ALA A 157 19.66 19.01 13.77
CA ALA A 157 19.41 18.73 15.19
C ALA A 157 19.28 17.22 15.42
N PHE A 158 20.41 16.52 15.55
CA PHE A 158 20.42 15.11 15.95
C PHE A 158 21.68 14.78 16.75
N ASP A 159 21.54 13.89 17.68
CA ASP A 159 22.66 13.31 18.43
C ASP A 159 23.04 11.95 17.82
N PRO A 160 24.32 11.72 17.47
CA PRO A 160 24.78 10.42 17.04
C PRO A 160 24.49 9.36 18.10
N SER A 161 23.81 8.30 17.74
CA SER A 161 23.58 7.17 18.64
C SER A 161 24.12 5.88 18.04
N ALA A 162 24.72 5.04 18.87
CA ALA A 162 25.12 3.70 18.46
C ALA A 162 23.88 2.81 18.31
N CYS A 163 23.84 2.01 17.26
CA CYS A 163 22.85 0.95 17.09
C CYS A 163 23.58 -0.40 17.24
N GLU A 164 23.15 -1.20 18.20
CA GLU A 164 23.71 -2.55 18.45
C GLU A 164 23.04 -3.64 17.60
N THR A 165 22.18 -3.24 16.64
CA THR A 165 21.48 -4.19 15.78
C THR A 165 22.44 -4.91 14.86
N SER A 166 22.40 -6.25 14.88
CA SER A 166 23.12 -7.12 13.93
C SER A 166 22.31 -7.32 12.65
N LEU A 167 22.89 -8.01 11.65
CA LEU A 167 22.21 -8.29 10.40
C LEU A 167 21.05 -9.30 10.55
N ALA A 168 21.10 -10.20 11.53
CA ALA A 168 20.08 -11.22 11.71
C ALA A 168 18.68 -10.64 12.04
N PRO A 169 18.51 -9.75 13.03
CA PRO A 169 17.23 -9.07 13.26
C PRO A 169 16.73 -8.25 12.06
N LEU A 170 17.64 -7.71 11.23
CA LEU A 170 17.26 -7.02 10.02
C LEU A 170 16.74 -7.97 8.94
N ALA A 171 17.38 -9.15 8.79
CA ALA A 171 16.90 -10.21 7.90
C ALA A 171 15.50 -10.70 8.33
N ASP A 172 15.30 -10.91 9.64
CA ASP A 172 13.97 -11.24 10.18
C ASP A 172 12.95 -10.14 9.88
N ALA A 173 13.31 -8.88 10.12
CA ALA A 173 12.44 -7.74 9.86
C ALA A 173 12.03 -7.61 8.39
N ILE A 174 12.95 -7.88 7.46
CA ILE A 174 12.69 -7.90 6.01
C ILE A 174 11.73 -9.03 5.65
N CYS A 175 11.99 -10.26 6.13
CA CYS A 175 11.19 -11.43 5.78
C CYS A 175 9.80 -11.42 6.44
N CYS A 176 9.67 -10.89 7.65
CA CYS A 176 8.39 -10.75 8.33
C CYS A 176 7.54 -9.62 7.75
N GLY A 177 8.17 -8.56 7.22
CA GLY A 177 7.46 -7.38 6.75
C GLY A 177 6.77 -6.58 7.86
N GLY A 178 6.06 -5.53 7.47
CA GLY A 178 5.35 -4.62 8.36
C GLY A 178 3.85 -4.89 8.49
N TRP A 179 3.37 -6.08 8.20
CA TRP A 179 1.95 -6.43 8.30
C TRP A 179 1.46 -6.34 9.75
N PRO A 180 0.40 -5.56 10.06
CA PRO A 180 -0.05 -5.40 11.45
C PRO A 180 -0.38 -6.72 12.16
N ALA A 181 -0.94 -7.67 11.42
CA ALA A 181 -1.29 -9.00 11.96
C ALA A 181 -0.07 -9.90 12.22
N LEU A 182 1.11 -9.56 11.67
CA LEU A 182 2.35 -10.34 11.84
C LEU A 182 3.33 -9.71 12.83
N VAL A 183 2.94 -8.64 13.52
CA VAL A 183 3.80 -8.01 14.53
C VAL A 183 4.01 -8.97 15.70
N GLY A 184 5.26 -9.40 15.89
CA GLY A 184 5.66 -10.38 16.90
C GLY A 184 5.60 -11.84 16.42
N ALA A 185 5.22 -12.09 15.15
CA ALA A 185 5.34 -13.41 14.56
C ALA A 185 6.80 -13.75 14.25
N ASP A 186 7.13 -15.04 14.26
CA ASP A 186 8.41 -15.54 13.76
C ASP A 186 8.45 -15.51 12.22
N ALA A 187 9.66 -15.57 11.67
CA ALA A 187 9.87 -15.45 10.23
C ALA A 187 9.27 -16.61 9.42
N GLN A 188 9.14 -17.82 10.00
CA GLN A 188 8.51 -18.94 9.32
C GLN A 188 7.00 -18.72 9.15
N THR A 189 6.33 -18.36 10.24
CA THR A 189 4.90 -18.00 10.24
C THR A 189 4.64 -16.84 9.29
N ALA A 190 5.49 -15.81 9.32
CA ALA A 190 5.37 -14.66 8.43
C ALA A 190 5.50 -15.05 6.96
N ALA A 191 6.50 -15.86 6.61
CA ALA A 191 6.71 -16.34 5.23
C ALA A 191 5.50 -17.13 4.71
N GLU A 192 4.91 -17.97 5.55
CA GLU A 192 3.72 -18.75 5.21
C GLU A 192 2.51 -17.84 4.93
N VAL A 193 2.27 -16.85 5.77
CA VAL A 193 1.16 -15.91 5.63
C VAL A 193 1.36 -14.96 4.44
N VAL A 194 2.57 -14.46 4.20
CA VAL A 194 2.87 -13.66 3.02
C VAL A 194 2.76 -14.48 1.74
N GLY A 195 3.12 -15.78 1.78
CA GLY A 195 2.87 -16.73 0.70
C GLY A 195 1.40 -16.83 0.37
N GLN A 196 0.53 -17.02 1.37
CA GLN A 196 -0.93 -17.05 1.21
C GLN A 196 -1.49 -15.71 0.67
N TYR A 197 -0.94 -14.58 1.11
CA TYR A 197 -1.28 -13.27 0.56
C TYR A 197 -0.98 -13.18 -0.94
N LEU A 198 0.20 -13.66 -1.38
CA LEU A 198 0.58 -13.69 -2.79
C LEU A 198 -0.34 -14.62 -3.59
N ASP A 199 -0.65 -15.81 -3.08
CA ASP A 199 -1.57 -16.74 -3.75
C ASP A 199 -2.96 -16.14 -3.89
N ALA A 200 -3.51 -15.53 -2.84
CA ALA A 200 -4.79 -14.84 -2.91
C ALA A 200 -4.77 -13.66 -3.90
N MET A 201 -3.65 -12.93 -3.99
CA MET A 201 -3.48 -11.88 -4.98
C MET A 201 -3.50 -12.44 -6.40
N PHE A 202 -2.76 -13.52 -6.66
CA PHE A 202 -2.68 -14.13 -7.99
C PHE A 202 -4.00 -14.79 -8.41
N GLU A 203 -4.63 -15.55 -7.52
CA GLU A 203 -5.82 -16.34 -7.86
C GLU A 203 -7.12 -15.52 -7.83
N VAL A 204 -7.19 -14.45 -7.05
CA VAL A 204 -8.42 -13.68 -6.88
C VAL A 204 -8.32 -12.27 -7.43
N SER A 205 -7.28 -11.51 -7.04
CA SER A 205 -7.21 -10.08 -7.37
C SER A 205 -6.80 -9.83 -8.82
N VAL A 206 -5.85 -10.59 -9.33
CA VAL A 206 -5.35 -10.48 -10.71
C VAL A 206 -6.43 -10.83 -11.75
N PRO A 207 -7.19 -11.94 -11.64
CA PRO A 207 -8.27 -12.22 -12.57
C PRO A 207 -9.38 -11.17 -12.59
N LYS A 208 -9.74 -10.61 -11.43
CA LYS A 208 -10.73 -9.50 -11.34
C LYS A 208 -10.31 -8.27 -12.16
N LYS A 209 -9.01 -8.10 -12.41
CA LYS A 209 -8.45 -7.00 -13.22
C LYS A 209 -8.07 -7.44 -14.65
N GLY A 210 -8.48 -8.64 -15.07
CA GLY A 210 -8.29 -9.16 -16.42
C GLY A 210 -6.91 -9.78 -16.69
N GLY A 211 -6.11 -10.02 -15.66
CA GLY A 211 -4.83 -10.72 -15.77
C GLY A 211 -4.96 -12.24 -15.57
N THR A 212 -3.87 -12.97 -15.81
CA THR A 212 -3.77 -14.40 -15.51
C THR A 212 -2.81 -14.62 -14.34
N PRO A 213 -3.12 -15.56 -13.42
CA PRO A 213 -2.28 -15.87 -12.28
C PRO A 213 -0.85 -16.21 -12.64
N ASP A 214 -0.66 -17.05 -13.66
CA ASP A 214 0.64 -17.52 -14.09
C ASP A 214 1.55 -16.39 -14.61
N MET A 215 1.04 -15.53 -15.49
CA MET A 215 1.80 -14.37 -15.97
C MET A 215 2.11 -13.40 -14.82
N ALA A 216 1.18 -13.20 -13.89
CA ALA A 216 1.42 -12.35 -12.74
C ALA A 216 2.54 -12.91 -11.84
N ARG A 217 2.56 -14.22 -11.57
CA ARG A 217 3.64 -14.88 -10.80
C ARG A 217 5.00 -14.67 -11.45
N ARG A 218 5.09 -14.85 -12.77
CA ARG A 218 6.34 -14.66 -13.52
C ARG A 218 6.82 -13.21 -13.46
N ILE A 219 5.93 -12.24 -13.67
CA ILE A 219 6.28 -10.82 -13.61
C ILE A 219 6.66 -10.40 -12.18
N VAL A 220 5.93 -10.84 -11.16
CA VAL A 220 6.27 -10.57 -9.75
C VAL A 220 7.61 -11.21 -9.38
N GLY A 221 7.88 -12.44 -9.85
CA GLY A 221 9.19 -13.09 -9.67
C GLY A 221 10.34 -12.30 -10.29
N SER A 222 10.15 -11.79 -11.52
CA SER A 222 11.13 -10.92 -12.17
C SER A 222 11.32 -9.61 -11.42
N LEU A 223 10.24 -8.98 -10.96
CA LEU A 223 10.29 -7.75 -10.16
C LEU A 223 11.01 -7.97 -8.83
N ALA A 224 10.78 -9.10 -8.18
CA ALA A 224 11.44 -9.46 -6.93
C ALA A 224 12.96 -9.64 -7.11
N ARG A 225 13.38 -10.29 -8.21
CA ARG A 225 14.82 -10.40 -8.57
C ARG A 225 15.47 -9.06 -8.86
N ASN A 226 14.69 -8.10 -9.36
CA ASN A 226 15.14 -6.78 -9.77
C ASN A 226 14.65 -5.67 -8.81
N VAL A 227 14.26 -6.02 -7.58
CA VAL A 227 13.81 -5.04 -6.57
C VAL A 227 14.88 -3.98 -6.33
N ALA A 228 14.47 -2.76 -6.07
CA ALA A 228 15.36 -1.62 -5.87
C ALA A 228 16.25 -1.28 -7.09
N THR A 229 15.98 -1.81 -8.27
CA THR A 229 16.72 -1.50 -9.49
C THR A 229 15.85 -0.78 -10.53
N ALA A 230 16.51 -0.15 -11.50
CA ALA A 230 15.87 0.49 -12.65
C ALA A 230 15.73 -0.48 -13.85
N ALA A 231 15.31 -1.72 -13.59
CA ALA A 231 15.14 -2.75 -14.61
C ALA A 231 14.24 -2.27 -15.76
N THR A 232 14.63 -2.61 -16.99
CA THR A 232 13.85 -2.25 -18.17
C THR A 232 12.66 -3.18 -18.38
N LEU A 233 11.66 -2.78 -19.17
CA LEU A 233 10.57 -3.66 -19.55
C LEU A 233 11.09 -4.93 -20.27
N GLN A 234 12.16 -4.77 -21.06
CA GLN A 234 12.81 -5.89 -21.74
C GLN A 234 13.47 -6.86 -20.73
N THR A 235 14.15 -6.34 -19.71
CA THR A 235 14.74 -7.18 -18.63
C THR A 235 13.65 -7.97 -17.93
N ILE A 236 12.54 -7.30 -17.56
CA ILE A 236 11.40 -7.94 -16.89
C ILE A 236 10.78 -9.01 -17.78
N ALA A 237 10.61 -8.73 -19.08
CA ALA A 237 10.06 -9.68 -20.05
C ALA A 237 10.97 -10.92 -20.21
N GLN A 238 12.29 -10.70 -20.31
CA GLN A 238 13.27 -11.79 -20.44
C GLN A 238 13.30 -12.68 -19.20
N ASP A 239 13.32 -12.08 -18.01
CA ASP A 239 13.28 -12.83 -16.75
C ASP A 239 11.97 -13.63 -16.62
N ALA A 240 10.84 -13.02 -17.00
CA ALA A 240 9.52 -13.67 -16.95
C ALA A 240 9.36 -14.82 -17.96
N SER A 241 10.25 -14.95 -18.94
CA SER A 241 10.28 -16.07 -19.89
C SER A 241 11.12 -17.27 -19.44
N LEU A 242 11.88 -17.14 -18.36
CA LEU A 242 12.75 -18.22 -17.89
C LEU A 242 11.91 -19.44 -17.50
N GLY A 243 12.16 -20.56 -18.16
CA GLY A 243 11.42 -21.81 -17.94
C GLY A 243 10.08 -21.93 -18.70
N ASP A 244 9.75 -20.99 -19.58
CA ASP A 244 8.53 -21.00 -20.39
C ASP A 244 8.82 -21.18 -21.89
N GLU A 245 8.23 -22.21 -22.51
CA GLU A 245 8.35 -22.48 -23.94
C GLU A 245 7.63 -21.41 -24.80
N ALA A 246 6.68 -20.67 -24.22
CA ALA A 246 5.94 -19.60 -24.91
C ALA A 246 6.79 -18.35 -25.22
N GLY A 247 8.01 -18.26 -24.66
CA GLY A 247 8.92 -17.14 -24.87
C GLY A 247 8.59 -15.89 -24.04
N ALA A 248 9.33 -14.81 -24.28
CA ALA A 248 9.20 -13.58 -23.51
C ALA A 248 7.88 -12.84 -23.82
N PRO A 249 7.14 -12.38 -22.80
CA PRO A 249 5.93 -11.58 -23.02
C PRO A 249 6.26 -10.26 -23.74
N ALA A 250 5.31 -9.74 -24.52
CA ALA A 250 5.45 -8.45 -25.15
C ALA A 250 5.60 -7.32 -24.11
N ALA A 251 6.32 -6.25 -24.47
CA ALA A 251 6.49 -5.08 -23.58
C ALA A 251 5.16 -4.44 -23.16
N SER A 252 4.13 -4.48 -24.02
CA SER A 252 2.78 -4.04 -23.72
C SER A 252 2.13 -4.89 -22.62
N THR A 253 2.32 -6.21 -22.66
CA THR A 253 1.86 -7.13 -21.60
C THR A 253 2.55 -6.81 -20.27
N VAL A 254 3.88 -6.69 -20.26
CA VAL A 254 4.61 -6.29 -19.05
C VAL A 254 4.07 -4.97 -18.49
N THR A 255 3.88 -3.96 -19.35
CA THR A 255 3.33 -2.65 -18.93
C THR A 255 1.93 -2.79 -18.33
N SER A 256 1.06 -3.61 -18.90
CA SER A 256 -0.28 -3.85 -18.39
C SER A 256 -0.25 -4.45 -16.98
N TYR A 257 0.62 -5.44 -16.74
CA TYR A 257 0.77 -6.04 -15.41
C TYR A 257 1.44 -5.10 -14.41
N LEU A 258 2.40 -4.29 -14.82
CA LEU A 258 2.96 -3.26 -13.94
C LEU A 258 1.89 -2.27 -13.49
N ASN A 259 1.09 -1.75 -14.42
CA ASN A 259 -0.02 -0.85 -14.08
C ASN A 259 -1.04 -1.54 -13.14
N MET A 260 -1.37 -2.80 -13.41
CA MET A 260 -2.26 -3.60 -12.57
C MET A 260 -1.73 -3.73 -11.14
N LEU A 261 -0.45 -4.03 -10.96
CA LEU A 261 0.20 -4.15 -9.65
C LEU A 261 0.31 -2.78 -8.94
N GLU A 262 0.55 -1.69 -9.68
CA GLU A 262 0.51 -0.32 -9.17
C GLU A 262 -0.91 0.07 -8.73
N ASP A 263 -1.94 -0.26 -9.51
CA ASP A 263 -3.35 -0.02 -9.17
C ASP A 263 -3.82 -0.82 -7.95
N MET A 264 -3.17 -1.93 -7.64
CA MET A 264 -3.39 -2.72 -6.42
C MET A 264 -2.50 -2.29 -5.25
N TYR A 265 -1.71 -1.24 -5.42
CA TYR A 265 -0.73 -0.76 -4.44
C TYR A 265 0.26 -1.82 -3.97
N VAL A 266 0.60 -2.80 -4.84
CA VAL A 266 1.56 -3.87 -4.56
C VAL A 266 2.98 -3.45 -4.87
N ILE A 267 3.14 -2.65 -5.93
CA ILE A 267 4.43 -2.06 -6.33
C ILE A 267 4.30 -0.56 -6.52
N GLU A 268 5.43 0.12 -6.46
CA GLU A 268 5.52 1.54 -6.80
C GLU A 268 6.88 1.87 -7.42
N GLY A 269 6.90 2.92 -8.23
CA GLY A 269 8.11 3.45 -8.86
C GLY A 269 8.68 4.65 -8.10
N LEU A 270 9.97 4.62 -7.75
CA LEU A 270 10.71 5.77 -7.26
C LEU A 270 11.49 6.41 -8.40
N ARG A 271 11.11 7.61 -8.79
CA ARG A 271 11.81 8.37 -9.84
C ARG A 271 13.15 8.88 -9.32
N GLY A 272 14.15 8.93 -10.20
CA GLY A 272 15.43 9.52 -9.87
C GLY A 272 15.29 10.99 -9.45
N TRP A 273 16.05 11.36 -8.43
CA TRP A 273 16.16 12.74 -7.97
C TRP A 273 17.44 13.39 -8.57
N ASP A 274 17.35 14.68 -8.91
CA ASP A 274 18.50 15.48 -9.33
C ASP A 274 18.33 16.90 -8.77
N ALA A 275 19.41 17.49 -8.27
CA ALA A 275 19.40 18.74 -7.53
C ALA A 275 18.73 19.91 -8.27
N PRO A 276 19.01 20.21 -9.55
CA PRO A 276 18.29 21.26 -10.25
C PRO A 276 16.82 20.89 -10.46
N VAL A 277 15.89 21.70 -9.96
CA VAL A 277 14.43 21.46 -10.09
C VAL A 277 14.01 21.26 -11.55
N ARG A 278 14.70 21.93 -12.50
CA ARG A 278 14.43 21.84 -13.96
C ARG A 278 15.34 20.85 -14.68
N ALA A 279 16.04 19.96 -13.98
CA ALA A 279 16.95 18.99 -14.61
C ALA A 279 16.18 18.03 -15.52
N LYS A 280 16.61 17.92 -16.77
CA LYS A 280 16.05 16.98 -17.75
C LYS A 280 16.30 15.53 -17.36
N SER A 281 17.36 15.24 -16.60
CA SER A 281 17.69 13.92 -16.03
C SER A 281 16.55 13.35 -15.17
N ARG A 282 15.83 14.17 -14.39
CA ARG A 282 14.66 13.74 -13.63
C ARG A 282 13.57 13.07 -14.46
N LEU A 283 13.40 13.51 -15.71
CA LEU A 283 12.40 12.96 -16.63
C LEU A 283 12.90 11.76 -17.43
N ARG A 284 14.24 11.62 -17.56
CA ARG A 284 14.88 10.58 -18.38
C ARG A 284 15.29 9.34 -17.57
N THR A 285 15.46 9.49 -16.25
CA THR A 285 15.85 8.40 -15.37
C THR A 285 14.68 7.42 -15.21
N LYS A 286 14.92 6.14 -15.50
CA LYS A 286 13.93 5.09 -15.24
C LYS A 286 13.70 4.97 -13.75
N PRO A 287 12.45 4.78 -13.28
CA PRO A 287 12.19 4.60 -11.86
C PRO A 287 12.78 3.28 -11.38
N LYS A 288 13.36 3.29 -10.19
CA LYS A 288 13.57 2.07 -9.41
C LYS A 288 12.20 1.57 -8.94
N ARG A 289 11.99 0.26 -8.93
CA ARG A 289 10.73 -0.34 -8.49
C ARG A 289 10.89 -1.01 -7.14
N TYR A 290 9.90 -0.77 -6.29
CA TYR A 290 9.81 -1.32 -4.95
C TYR A 290 8.44 -1.96 -4.75
N PHE A 291 8.39 -2.96 -3.87
CA PHE A 291 7.13 -3.51 -3.40
C PHE A 291 6.60 -2.69 -2.21
N ALA A 292 5.30 -2.81 -1.97
CA ALA A 292 4.63 -2.16 -0.86
C ALA A 292 5.11 -2.65 0.53
N ASP A 293 5.81 -3.78 0.55
CA ASP A 293 6.40 -4.35 1.75
C ASP A 293 7.60 -5.21 1.35
N PRO A 294 8.74 -5.16 2.07
CA PRO A 294 9.95 -5.93 1.74
C PRO A 294 9.77 -7.45 1.85
N SER A 295 8.78 -7.93 2.60
CA SER A 295 8.48 -9.37 2.69
C SER A 295 7.88 -9.94 1.41
N ILE A 296 7.24 -9.13 0.59
CA ILE A 296 6.65 -9.57 -0.69
C ILE A 296 7.73 -10.11 -1.63
N PRO A 297 8.79 -9.36 -1.98
CA PRO A 297 9.86 -9.89 -2.82
C PRO A 297 10.65 -11.01 -2.13
N ALA A 298 10.84 -10.99 -0.81
CA ALA A 298 11.46 -12.08 -0.08
C ALA A 298 10.67 -13.39 -0.24
N ALA A 299 9.36 -13.37 -0.03
CA ALA A 299 8.47 -14.52 -0.22
C ALA A 299 8.42 -14.98 -1.68
N ALA A 300 8.32 -14.05 -2.64
CA ALA A 300 8.29 -14.38 -4.08
C ALA A 300 9.59 -15.08 -4.54
N LEU A 301 10.72 -14.84 -3.89
CA LEU A 301 11.99 -15.48 -4.13
C LEU A 301 12.23 -16.75 -3.27
N GLY A 302 11.29 -17.08 -2.38
CA GLY A 302 11.46 -18.18 -1.43
C GLY A 302 12.64 -17.97 -0.47
N MET A 303 12.89 -16.72 -0.09
CA MET A 303 13.98 -16.34 0.82
C MET A 303 13.48 -16.24 2.26
N GLY A 304 14.02 -17.08 3.13
CA GLY A 304 13.97 -16.90 4.58
C GLY A 304 15.19 -16.14 5.09
N PRO A 305 15.23 -15.78 6.39
CA PRO A 305 16.32 -14.98 6.97
C PRO A 305 17.70 -15.59 6.81
N GLU A 306 17.86 -16.90 7.02
CA GLU A 306 19.15 -17.61 6.87
C GLU A 306 19.67 -17.53 5.43
N ARG A 307 18.78 -17.78 4.46
CA ARG A 307 19.13 -17.70 3.04
C ARG A 307 19.46 -16.27 2.63
N LEU A 308 18.73 -15.29 3.17
CA LEU A 308 18.99 -13.88 2.92
C LEU A 308 20.36 -13.46 3.46
N LEU A 309 20.74 -13.92 4.66
CA LEU A 309 22.06 -13.66 5.25
C LEU A 309 23.20 -14.32 4.46
N SER A 310 22.94 -15.41 3.74
CA SER A 310 23.93 -16.09 2.91
C SER A 310 24.12 -15.45 1.53
N ASP A 311 23.18 -14.57 1.10
CA ASP A 311 23.23 -13.86 -0.18
C ASP A 311 23.32 -12.34 0.05
N GLY A 312 24.55 -11.84 0.16
CA GLY A 312 24.80 -10.42 0.44
C GLY A 312 24.27 -9.47 -0.62
N GLN A 313 24.12 -9.90 -1.88
CA GLN A 313 23.53 -9.07 -2.93
C GLN A 313 22.01 -8.94 -2.75
N ALA A 314 21.32 -10.04 -2.55
CA ALA A 314 19.88 -10.02 -2.26
C ALA A 314 19.59 -9.26 -0.97
N PHE A 315 20.40 -9.47 0.08
CA PHE A 315 20.29 -8.72 1.34
C PHE A 315 20.38 -7.21 1.10
N GLY A 316 21.38 -6.75 0.35
CA GLY A 316 21.56 -5.32 0.06
C GLY A 316 20.36 -4.70 -0.67
N LEU A 317 19.80 -5.38 -1.66
CA LEU A 317 18.64 -4.91 -2.41
C LEU A 317 17.36 -4.88 -1.55
N LEU A 318 17.12 -5.90 -0.74
CA LEU A 318 15.98 -5.97 0.16
C LEU A 318 16.12 -5.00 1.35
N PHE A 319 17.34 -4.78 1.83
CA PHE A 319 17.61 -3.76 2.84
C PHE A 319 17.38 -2.34 2.29
N GLU A 320 17.83 -2.04 1.06
CA GLU A 320 17.47 -0.78 0.38
C GLU A 320 15.94 -0.64 0.29
N SER A 321 15.25 -1.73 -0.06
CA SER A 321 13.78 -1.73 -0.14
C SER A 321 13.13 -1.40 1.22
N LEU A 322 13.61 -2.00 2.31
CA LEU A 322 13.17 -1.69 3.68
C LEU A 322 13.40 -0.22 4.04
N CYS A 323 14.61 0.31 3.76
CA CYS A 323 14.93 1.72 4.04
C CYS A 323 14.04 2.69 3.26
N VAL A 324 13.86 2.46 1.95
CA VAL A 324 13.01 3.32 1.11
C VAL A 324 11.57 3.28 1.56
N TYR A 325 11.08 2.11 1.93
CA TYR A 325 9.75 1.89 2.46
C TYR A 325 9.52 2.72 3.75
N ASP A 326 10.39 2.59 4.75
CA ASP A 326 10.30 3.35 6.01
C ASP A 326 10.40 4.87 5.78
N LEU A 327 11.37 5.32 4.97
CA LEU A 327 11.55 6.73 4.65
C LEU A 327 10.31 7.34 3.97
N ARG A 328 9.63 6.59 3.12
CA ARG A 328 8.37 7.05 2.51
C ARG A 328 7.27 7.24 3.53
N ALA A 329 7.11 6.29 4.47
CA ALA A 329 6.15 6.42 5.54
C ALA A 329 6.46 7.66 6.42
N TYR A 330 7.72 7.88 6.78
CA TYR A 330 8.14 9.05 7.57
C TYR A 330 7.92 10.39 6.84
N THR A 331 8.06 10.42 5.52
CA THR A 331 7.84 11.66 4.72
C THR A 331 6.38 11.90 4.36
N ALA A 332 5.52 10.91 4.52
CA ALA A 332 4.09 11.02 4.22
C ALA A 332 3.25 11.56 5.38
N CYS A 333 3.81 11.67 6.58
CA CYS A 333 3.12 12.08 7.82
C CYS A 333 3.03 13.59 8.02
#